data_64ec0f99d15650d149c7b08c618b41d0
#
_entry.id   64ec0f99d15650d149c7b08c618b41d0
#
_cell.length_a   1.000
_cell.length_b   1.000
_cell.length_c   1.000
_cell.angle_alpha   90.00
_cell.angle_beta   90.00
_cell.angle_gamma   90.00
#
_symmetry.space_group_name_H-M   'P 1'
#
loop_
_entity.id
_entity.type
_entity.pdbx_description
1 polymer ?
#
loop_
_entity_poly.entity_id
_entity_poly.type
_entity_poly.pdbx_seq_one_letter_code
_entity_poly.pdbx_strand_id
1 'polypeptide(L)'
;MSEVRGCNLPEELYYLVDKHVWAKPMEDGTLRVGMTAVAAKLAGSNLAGVTVKAKNIGQELAQGKSMATVESSKFVGPVPAPVTGVLLRGNDQLAADPNIVSRDPYGEGWIAELKPANWEGDKGSLVTGAEGIAAYQAKLEADNISCS
;
A
#
# COMPACT_ATOMS: atom_id res chain seq x y z
N MET A 1 17.64 -1.67 -2.61
CA MET A 1 16.26 -1.98 -3.02
C MET A 1 16.22 -3.37 -3.62
N SER A 2 15.26 -4.18 -3.17
CA SER A 2 15.15 -5.57 -3.64
C SER A 2 14.19 -5.69 -4.81
N GLU A 3 14.46 -6.68 -5.66
CA GLU A 3 13.59 -6.98 -6.79
C GLU A 3 13.26 -8.46 -6.76
N VAL A 4 11.97 -8.79 -6.88
CA VAL A 4 11.46 -10.15 -6.87
C VAL A 4 10.56 -10.33 -8.09
N ARG A 5 10.93 -11.22 -9.00
CA ARG A 5 10.17 -11.51 -10.23
C ARG A 5 9.87 -10.24 -11.01
N GLY A 6 10.81 -9.29 -11.04
CA GLY A 6 10.67 -8.01 -11.71
C GLY A 6 9.96 -6.93 -10.91
N CYS A 7 9.45 -7.25 -9.73
CA CYS A 7 8.77 -6.28 -8.87
C CYS A 7 9.76 -5.66 -7.89
N ASN A 8 9.80 -4.33 -7.82
CA ASN A 8 10.62 -3.63 -6.82
C ASN A 8 9.94 -3.70 -5.46
N LEU A 9 10.68 -4.14 -4.44
CA LEU A 9 10.17 -4.28 -3.08
C LEU A 9 11.23 -3.76 -2.11
N PRO A 10 11.17 -2.48 -1.71
CA PRO A 10 12.14 -1.94 -0.75
C PRO A 10 12.11 -2.70 0.57
N GLU A 11 13.31 -3.09 1.06
CA GLU A 11 13.41 -3.89 2.29
C GLU A 11 13.04 -3.11 3.55
N GLU A 12 13.19 -1.80 3.54
CA GLU A 12 12.92 -0.94 4.70
C GLU A 12 11.44 -0.70 4.97
N LEU A 13 10.57 -1.09 4.05
CA LEU A 13 9.13 -0.93 4.23
C LEU A 13 8.52 -2.14 4.93
N TYR A 14 7.34 -1.93 5.51
CA TYR A 14 6.53 -3.00 6.06
C TYR A 14 5.44 -3.37 5.06
N TYR A 15 5.13 -4.65 4.96
CA TYR A 15 4.18 -5.14 3.94
C TYR A 15 3.05 -5.95 4.53
N LEU A 16 1.83 -5.65 4.07
CA LEU A 16 0.68 -6.53 4.20
C LEU A 16 0.63 -7.33 2.89
N VAL A 17 1.34 -8.45 2.86
CA VAL A 17 1.63 -9.17 1.62
C VAL A 17 0.37 -9.65 0.90
N ASP A 18 -0.62 -10.16 1.65
CA ASP A 18 -1.84 -10.70 1.06
C ASP A 18 -2.67 -9.64 0.33
N LYS A 19 -2.48 -8.37 0.67
CA LYS A 19 -3.25 -7.27 0.11
C LYS A 19 -2.40 -6.32 -0.73
N HIS A 20 -1.09 -6.57 -0.81
CA HIS A 20 -0.15 -5.76 -1.60
C HIS A 20 -0.14 -4.30 -1.17
N VAL A 21 -0.08 -4.08 0.14
CA VAL A 21 -0.02 -2.75 0.75
C VAL A 21 1.30 -2.60 1.48
N TRP A 22 1.92 -1.44 1.34
CA TRP A 22 3.13 -1.12 2.10
C TRP A 22 2.83 -0.03 3.13
N ALA A 23 3.63 -0.01 4.19
CA ALA A 23 3.57 1.01 5.24
C ALA A 23 4.97 1.47 5.56
N LYS A 24 5.13 2.78 5.72
CA LYS A 24 6.40 3.41 6.08
C LYS A 24 6.22 4.27 7.32
N PRO A 25 6.85 3.89 8.44
CA PRO A 25 6.83 4.74 9.64
C PRO A 25 7.54 6.06 9.33
N MET A 26 6.90 7.17 9.68
CA MET A 26 7.45 8.50 9.53
C MET A 26 7.99 9.00 10.87
N GLU A 27 8.85 10.03 10.83
CA GLU A 27 9.47 10.56 12.03
C GLU A 27 8.49 11.12 13.05
N ASP A 28 7.33 11.60 12.59
CA ASP A 28 6.31 12.19 13.46
C ASP A 28 5.36 11.16 14.08
N GLY A 29 5.66 9.87 13.90
CA GLY A 29 4.85 8.78 14.45
C GLY A 29 3.67 8.35 13.58
N THR A 30 3.51 8.95 12.40
CA THR A 30 2.49 8.53 11.46
C THR A 30 3.01 7.43 10.54
N LEU A 31 2.10 6.77 9.81
CA LEU A 31 2.45 5.84 8.75
C LEU A 31 2.02 6.42 7.42
N ARG A 32 2.92 6.40 6.46
CA ARG A 32 2.56 6.63 5.07
C ARG A 32 2.28 5.28 4.43
N VAL A 33 1.20 5.16 3.68
CA VAL A 33 0.69 3.90 3.18
C VAL A 33 0.42 3.99 1.69
N GLY A 34 0.68 2.92 0.98
CA GLY A 34 0.38 2.85 -0.44
C GLY A 34 0.29 1.42 -0.93
N MET A 35 0.07 1.24 -2.23
CA MET A 35 0.09 -0.08 -2.83
C MET A 35 1.47 -0.38 -3.40
N THR A 36 1.85 -1.65 -3.34
CA THR A 36 3.17 -2.10 -3.82
C THR A 36 3.21 -2.13 -5.36
N ALA A 37 4.40 -2.31 -5.91
CA ALA A 37 4.58 -2.52 -7.35
C ALA A 37 3.77 -3.71 -7.84
N VAL A 38 3.56 -4.72 -7.00
CA VAL A 38 2.74 -5.88 -7.34
C VAL A 38 1.28 -5.46 -7.54
N ALA A 39 0.74 -4.67 -6.62
CA ALA A 39 -0.63 -4.16 -6.75
C ALA A 39 -0.77 -3.30 -8.01
N ALA A 40 0.23 -2.47 -8.29
CA ALA A 40 0.23 -1.64 -9.49
C ALA A 40 0.18 -2.50 -10.76
N LYS A 41 0.93 -3.60 -10.78
CA LYS A 41 0.92 -4.54 -11.91
C LYS A 41 -0.47 -5.19 -12.08
N LEU A 42 -1.07 -5.61 -10.98
CA LEU A 42 -2.39 -6.25 -11.01
C LEU A 42 -3.50 -5.29 -11.43
N ALA A 43 -3.41 -4.03 -11.01
CA ALA A 43 -4.41 -3.02 -11.36
C ALA A 43 -4.33 -2.60 -12.83
N GLY A 44 -3.15 -2.73 -13.44
CA GLY A 44 -2.94 -2.34 -14.84
C GLY A 44 -2.32 -0.96 -14.97
N SER A 45 -1.98 -0.60 -16.22
CA SER A 45 -1.18 0.58 -16.50
C SER A 45 -1.96 1.90 -16.52
N ASN A 46 -3.29 1.83 -16.64
CA ASN A 46 -4.13 3.03 -16.75
C ASN A 46 -5.14 3.07 -15.60
N LEU A 47 -4.80 3.81 -14.55
CA LEU A 47 -5.72 4.00 -13.45
C LEU A 47 -6.70 5.13 -13.78
N ALA A 48 -7.99 4.86 -13.61
CA ALA A 48 -9.04 5.86 -13.78
C ALA A 48 -9.13 6.74 -12.54
N GLY A 49 -8.83 6.20 -11.37
CA GLY A 49 -8.86 7.00 -10.15
C GLY A 49 -8.33 6.22 -8.96
N VAL A 50 -7.83 6.98 -7.99
CA VAL A 50 -7.50 6.50 -6.65
C VAL A 50 -8.13 7.48 -5.69
N THR A 51 -9.14 7.04 -4.95
CA THR A 51 -9.96 7.92 -4.13
C THR A 51 -9.87 7.55 -2.65
N VAL A 52 -9.44 8.50 -1.84
CA VAL A 52 -9.49 8.39 -0.39
C VAL A 52 -10.81 9.01 0.05
N LYS A 53 -11.64 8.23 0.76
CA LYS A 53 -12.98 8.69 1.13
C LYS A 53 -12.91 9.79 2.19
N ALA A 54 -13.38 10.98 1.83
CA ALA A 54 -13.33 12.14 2.73
C ALA A 54 -14.06 11.89 4.04
N LYS A 55 -15.14 11.12 4.01
CA LYS A 55 -15.92 10.81 5.23
C LYS A 55 -15.14 9.97 6.24
N ASN A 56 -14.10 9.28 5.80
CA ASN A 56 -13.29 8.44 6.68
C ASN A 56 -12.11 9.21 7.28
N ILE A 57 -11.81 10.40 6.78
CA ILE A 57 -10.73 11.22 7.32
C ILE A 57 -11.10 11.67 8.74
N GLY A 58 -10.20 11.44 9.67
CA GLY A 58 -10.44 11.69 11.09
C GLY A 58 -11.06 10.52 11.83
N GLN A 59 -11.43 9.45 11.14
CA GLN A 59 -12.03 8.26 11.74
C GLN A 59 -10.99 7.18 11.98
N GLU A 60 -11.18 6.40 13.04
CA GLU A 60 -10.35 5.24 13.27
C GLU A 60 -10.82 4.09 12.38
N LEU A 61 -9.91 3.51 11.62
CA LEU A 61 -10.16 2.36 10.77
C LEU A 61 -9.47 1.15 11.35
N ALA A 62 -10.21 0.05 11.49
CA ALA A 62 -9.62 -1.22 11.90
C ALA A 62 -8.76 -1.77 10.76
N GLN A 63 -7.74 -2.55 11.12
CA GLN A 63 -6.92 -3.25 10.13
C GLN A 63 -7.84 -3.99 9.13
N GLY A 64 -7.52 -3.84 7.85
CA GLY A 64 -8.30 -4.47 6.77
C GLY A 64 -9.46 -3.63 6.24
N LYS A 65 -9.83 -2.55 6.92
CA LYS A 65 -10.87 -1.65 6.40
C LYS A 65 -10.31 -0.81 5.27
N SER A 66 -11.16 -0.50 4.29
CA SER A 66 -10.75 0.29 3.13
C SER A 66 -10.40 1.71 3.50
N MET A 67 -9.19 2.14 3.15
CA MET A 67 -8.76 3.54 3.24
C MET A 67 -9.08 4.28 1.96
N ALA A 68 -9.07 3.56 0.84
CA ALA A 68 -9.17 4.15 -0.49
C ALA A 68 -9.71 3.11 -1.46
N THR A 69 -10.11 3.57 -2.64
CA THR A 69 -10.51 2.69 -3.75
C THR A 69 -9.63 2.99 -4.95
N VAL A 70 -9.12 1.94 -5.57
CA VAL A 70 -8.37 2.02 -6.82
C VAL A 70 -9.27 1.53 -7.95
N GLU A 71 -9.35 2.31 -9.04
CA GLU A 71 -10.19 1.98 -10.18
C GLU A 71 -9.37 2.05 -11.47
N SER A 72 -9.47 1.00 -12.27
CA SER A 72 -8.87 0.95 -13.61
C SER A 72 -9.83 0.25 -14.54
N SER A 73 -9.45 0.13 -15.81
CA SER A 73 -10.30 -0.54 -16.81
C SER A 73 -10.48 -2.05 -16.52
N LYS A 74 -9.58 -2.65 -15.75
CA LYS A 74 -9.65 -4.10 -15.47
C LYS A 74 -9.76 -4.44 -14.00
N PHE A 75 -9.80 -3.43 -13.12
CA PHE A 75 -9.77 -3.68 -11.68
C PHE A 75 -10.48 -2.57 -10.92
N VAL A 76 -11.28 -2.94 -9.93
CA VAL A 76 -11.83 -2.02 -8.93
C VAL A 76 -11.70 -2.72 -7.60
N GLY A 77 -11.03 -2.07 -6.64
CA GLY A 77 -10.85 -2.70 -5.35
C GLY A 77 -10.38 -1.74 -4.28
N PRO A 78 -10.48 -2.17 -3.02
CA PRO A 78 -10.07 -1.36 -1.88
C PRO A 78 -8.57 -1.43 -1.65
N VAL A 79 -8.07 -0.37 -0.98
CA VAL A 79 -6.73 -0.38 -0.38
C VAL A 79 -6.97 -0.48 1.13
N PRO A 80 -6.73 -1.62 1.74
CA PRO A 80 -7.04 -1.80 3.16
C PRO A 80 -6.00 -1.17 4.06
N ALA A 81 -6.43 -0.74 5.25
CA ALA A 81 -5.52 -0.25 6.27
C ALA A 81 -4.61 -1.39 6.74
N PRO A 82 -3.29 -1.20 6.73
CA PRO A 82 -2.36 -2.27 7.14
C PRO A 82 -2.36 -2.52 8.65
N VAL A 83 -2.76 -1.51 9.42
CA VAL A 83 -2.93 -1.61 10.87
C VAL A 83 -4.12 -0.75 11.26
N THR A 84 -4.62 -0.94 12.49
CA THR A 84 -5.67 -0.08 13.03
C THR A 84 -5.10 1.31 13.31
N GLY A 85 -5.80 2.34 12.87
CA GLY A 85 -5.36 3.72 13.08
C GLY A 85 -6.34 4.73 12.53
N VAL A 86 -6.08 6.00 12.84
CA VAL A 86 -6.89 7.11 12.36
C VAL A 86 -6.41 7.54 10.97
N LEU A 87 -7.33 7.61 10.03
CA LEU A 87 -7.02 8.10 8.69
C LEU A 87 -6.85 9.62 8.75
N LEU A 88 -5.63 10.10 8.51
CA LEU A 88 -5.32 11.52 8.64
C LEU A 88 -5.60 12.29 7.36
N ARG A 89 -5.16 11.77 6.24
CA ARG A 89 -5.35 12.44 4.93
C ARG A 89 -4.99 11.50 3.79
N GLY A 90 -5.45 11.87 2.58
CA GLY A 90 -5.02 11.25 1.35
C GLY A 90 -3.97 12.10 0.66
N ASN A 91 -3.35 11.54 -0.38
CA ASN A 91 -2.37 12.25 -1.21
C ASN A 91 -3.11 13.11 -2.22
N ASP A 92 -2.97 14.42 -2.13
CA ASP A 92 -3.67 15.37 -3.00
C ASP A 92 -3.32 15.23 -4.48
N GLN A 93 -2.17 14.66 -4.80
CA GLN A 93 -1.74 14.48 -6.19
C GLN A 93 -2.58 13.43 -6.93
N LEU A 94 -3.27 12.55 -6.21
CA LEU A 94 -3.99 11.44 -6.82
C LEU A 94 -5.19 11.88 -7.65
N ALA A 95 -5.80 13.00 -7.30
CA ALA A 95 -6.95 13.52 -8.05
C ALA A 95 -6.56 13.96 -9.45
N ALA A 96 -5.39 14.60 -9.58
CA ALA A 96 -4.91 15.10 -10.87
C ALA A 96 -4.14 14.03 -11.65
N ASP A 97 -3.48 13.10 -10.95
CA ASP A 97 -2.60 12.12 -11.59
C ASP A 97 -2.64 10.79 -10.84
N PRO A 98 -3.71 10.00 -11.01
CA PRO A 98 -3.81 8.72 -10.31
C PRO A 98 -2.71 7.73 -10.72
N ASN A 99 -2.15 7.87 -11.91
CA ASN A 99 -1.11 6.95 -12.39
C ASN A 99 0.24 7.14 -11.71
N ILE A 100 0.40 8.17 -10.90
CA ILE A 100 1.60 8.32 -10.08
C ILE A 100 1.76 7.15 -9.11
N VAL A 101 0.66 6.52 -8.71
CA VAL A 101 0.67 5.32 -7.87
C VAL A 101 1.39 4.16 -8.56
N SER A 102 1.28 4.07 -9.87
CA SER A 102 1.97 3.03 -10.66
C SER A 102 3.39 3.42 -11.02
N ARG A 103 3.62 4.71 -11.32
CA ARG A 103 4.94 5.17 -11.74
C ARG A 103 5.94 5.22 -10.59
N ASP A 104 5.46 5.61 -9.41
CA ASP A 104 6.33 5.82 -8.25
C ASP A 104 5.61 5.39 -6.97
N PRO A 105 5.30 4.09 -6.84
CA PRO A 105 4.44 3.60 -5.77
C PRO A 105 4.99 3.84 -4.36
N TYR A 106 6.31 3.95 -4.20
CA TYR A 106 6.93 4.09 -2.89
C TYR A 106 7.38 5.52 -2.58
N GLY A 107 7.27 6.43 -3.54
CA GLY A 107 7.62 7.83 -3.38
C GLY A 107 6.39 8.72 -3.50
N GLU A 108 6.29 9.47 -4.58
CA GLU A 108 5.19 10.41 -4.78
C GLU A 108 3.82 9.74 -4.87
N GLY A 109 3.78 8.44 -5.16
CA GLY A 109 2.54 7.68 -5.32
C GLY A 109 1.97 7.08 -4.04
N TRP A 110 2.37 7.57 -2.87
CA TRP A 110 1.74 7.12 -1.63
C TRP A 110 0.24 7.48 -1.65
N ILE A 111 -0.57 6.72 -0.94
CA ILE A 111 -2.04 6.87 -1.02
C ILE A 111 -2.60 7.64 0.17
N ALA A 112 -2.23 7.26 1.39
CA ALA A 112 -2.82 7.85 2.58
C ALA A 112 -1.83 7.87 3.74
N GLU A 113 -2.16 8.67 4.78
CA GLU A 113 -1.40 8.67 6.03
C GLU A 113 -2.33 8.27 7.17
N LEU A 114 -1.83 7.38 8.02
CA LEU A 114 -2.52 6.88 9.21
C LEU A 114 -1.76 7.26 10.45
N LYS A 115 -2.51 7.52 11.53
CA LYS A 115 -1.92 7.57 12.87
C LYS A 115 -2.23 6.22 13.52
N PRO A 116 -1.23 5.32 13.67
CA PRO A 116 -1.50 4.00 14.21
C PRO A 116 -1.92 4.08 15.68
N ALA A 117 -2.92 3.27 16.03
CA ALA A 117 -3.42 3.21 17.40
C ALA A 117 -2.41 2.50 18.31
N ASN A 118 -1.75 1.46 17.79
CA ASN A 118 -0.78 0.66 18.57
C ASN A 118 0.24 0.04 17.61
N TRP A 119 1.16 0.88 17.10
CA TRP A 119 2.15 0.42 16.12
C TRP A 119 3.00 -0.73 16.65
N GLU A 120 3.49 -0.63 17.89
CA GLU A 120 4.37 -1.65 18.45
C GLU A 120 3.69 -3.01 18.56
N GLY A 121 2.38 -3.03 18.86
CA GLY A 121 1.62 -4.26 18.93
C GLY A 121 1.19 -4.79 17.56
N ASP A 122 0.89 -3.89 16.63
CA ASP A 122 0.29 -4.28 15.34
C ASP A 122 1.31 -4.55 14.25
N LYS A 123 2.52 -4.00 14.35
CA LYS A 123 3.53 -4.18 13.30
C LYS A 123 3.92 -5.64 13.11
N GLY A 124 3.71 -6.49 14.11
CA GLY A 124 4.00 -7.91 14.02
C GLY A 124 3.12 -8.67 13.03
N SER A 125 2.00 -8.07 12.60
CA SER A 125 1.15 -8.66 11.56
C SER A 125 1.65 -8.34 10.15
N LEU A 126 2.68 -7.50 10.04
CA LEU A 126 3.31 -7.12 8.77
C LEU A 126 4.69 -7.77 8.70
N VAL A 127 5.24 -7.84 7.50
CA VAL A 127 6.59 -8.36 7.29
C VAL A 127 7.50 -7.26 6.75
N THR A 128 8.79 -7.33 7.09
CA THR A 128 9.77 -6.32 6.69
C THR A 128 11.16 -6.95 6.57
N GLY A 129 12.09 -6.22 5.97
CA GLY A 129 13.47 -6.68 5.84
C GLY A 129 13.59 -7.88 4.92
N ALA A 130 14.64 -8.68 5.11
CA ALA A 130 14.86 -9.87 4.30
C ALA A 130 13.74 -10.88 4.43
N GLU A 131 13.13 -11.00 5.63
CA GLU A 131 11.99 -11.90 5.85
C GLU A 131 10.77 -11.43 5.06
N GLY A 132 10.55 -10.12 4.97
CA GLY A 132 9.46 -9.55 4.19
C GLY A 132 9.62 -9.83 2.72
N ILE A 133 10.83 -9.69 2.19
CA ILE A 133 11.11 -9.98 0.78
C ILE A 133 10.92 -11.47 0.49
N ALA A 134 11.38 -12.35 1.38
CA ALA A 134 11.20 -13.79 1.22
C ALA A 134 9.71 -14.18 1.24
N ALA A 135 8.93 -13.60 2.15
CA ALA A 135 7.50 -13.85 2.22
C ALA A 135 6.80 -13.39 0.94
N TYR A 136 7.22 -12.24 0.41
CA TYR A 136 6.64 -11.73 -0.83
C TYR A 136 7.00 -12.61 -2.01
N GLN A 137 8.24 -13.10 -2.07
CA GLN A 137 8.65 -14.02 -3.13
C GLN A 137 7.78 -15.29 -3.12
N ALA A 138 7.54 -15.86 -1.93
CA ALA A 138 6.69 -17.04 -1.80
C ALA A 138 5.27 -16.75 -2.29
N LYS A 139 4.73 -15.58 -1.97
CA LYS A 139 3.39 -15.16 -2.41
C LYS A 139 3.32 -15.03 -3.93
N LEU A 140 4.31 -14.39 -4.54
CA LEU A 140 4.33 -14.20 -5.99
C LEU A 140 4.47 -15.53 -6.73
N GLU A 141 5.26 -16.44 -6.19
CA GLU A 141 5.39 -17.78 -6.77
C GLU A 141 4.10 -18.58 -6.65
N ALA A 142 3.46 -18.53 -5.49
CA ALA A 142 2.21 -19.24 -5.26
C ALA A 142 1.09 -18.73 -6.17
N ASP A 143 1.04 -17.43 -6.41
CA ASP A 143 -0.02 -16.79 -7.20
C ASP A 143 0.38 -16.63 -8.67
N ASN A 144 1.59 -17.05 -9.05
CA ASN A 144 2.13 -16.94 -10.40
C ASN A 144 2.10 -15.50 -10.93
N ILE A 145 2.58 -14.56 -10.11
CA ILE A 145 2.62 -13.14 -10.44
C ILE A 145 4.05 -12.73 -10.76
N SER A 146 4.20 -11.89 -11.78
CA SER A 146 5.47 -11.32 -12.19
C SER A 146 5.26 -9.91 -12.71
N CYS A 147 6.19 -9.00 -12.41
CA CYS A 147 6.17 -7.64 -12.94
C CYS A 147 6.99 -7.50 -14.23
N SER A 148 7.67 -8.55 -14.61
CA SER A 148 8.48 -8.54 -15.83
C SER A 148 7.78 -9.23 -16.99
#